data_dd05f321f7eb734e0261ea00735fbac5
#
_entry.id   dd05f321f7eb734e0261ea00735fbac5
#
_cell.length_a   1.000
_cell.length_b   1.000
_cell.length_c   1.000
_cell.angle_alpha   90.00
_cell.angle_beta   90.00
_cell.angle_gamma   90.00
#
_symmetry.space_group_name_H-M   'P 1'
#
loop_
_entity.id
_entity.type
_entity.pdbx_description
1 polymer ?
#
loop_
_entity_poly.entity_id
_entity_poly.type
_entity_poly.pdbx_seq_one_letter_code
_entity_poly.pdbx_strand_id
1 'polypeptide(L)'
;ISQFNHPGTTFGNFIDFGYWDAVVDTRMYMVEVGNGEGQIGAGGYYPSYEQYIMALDKGWHVAPTNNQDNHKGKWGNANDARDVILTDDFSESGIYAALRARRMYATEDKNLELDYTVNGNMMGSIIDVPEKLNFEISFNDPDRTDSIAKVELVVNSGKVAYTWDSAADLTKGSVSVELAPEYTYYFVRVTEADGDLAVTAPVWVGESLKLGISKAECGTSTPVTDEELTITTTFFNSEAKPATIKSITYAIGGETIGTVTDPITLAASSTQDVEFKYTPTKARIMTVRITAVIEQDGKEYTFTKDVTLDVLDASKLVYIGIDASHYNEYVAGNY
;
A
#
# COMPACT_ATOMS: atom_id res chain seq x y z
N ILE A 1 -9.71 -5.41 7.29
CA ILE A 1 -9.72 -4.49 6.15
C ILE A 1 -9.40 -3.12 6.66
N SER A 2 -8.43 -2.45 6.04
CA SER A 2 -8.00 -1.10 6.41
C SER A 2 -7.88 -0.23 5.16
N GLN A 3 -7.94 1.09 5.35
CA GLN A 3 -7.92 2.08 4.28
C GLN A 3 -7.01 3.26 4.68
N PHE A 4 -6.32 3.85 3.73
CA PHE A 4 -5.70 5.16 3.85
C PHE A 4 -6.76 6.23 3.55
N ASN A 5 -7.20 6.96 4.56
CA ASN A 5 -8.25 7.98 4.41
C ASN A 5 -7.66 9.33 4.02
N HIS A 6 -8.36 10.06 3.15
CA HIS A 6 -8.12 11.44 2.75
C HIS A 6 -6.63 11.83 2.63
N PRO A 7 -5.80 11.04 1.91
CA PRO A 7 -4.40 11.41 1.73
C PRO A 7 -4.30 12.70 0.92
N GLY A 8 -3.40 13.60 1.31
CA GLY A 8 -3.21 14.86 0.59
C GLY A 8 -2.61 15.96 1.45
N THR A 9 -2.55 17.16 0.89
CA THR A 9 -1.89 18.31 1.55
C THR A 9 -2.63 18.81 2.78
N THR A 10 -3.94 18.57 2.89
CA THR A 10 -4.76 19.04 4.01
C THR A 10 -4.60 18.18 5.25
N PHE A 11 -4.58 16.85 5.09
CA PHE A 11 -4.55 15.88 6.20
C PHE A 11 -3.24 15.10 6.27
N GLY A 12 -2.33 15.29 5.31
CA GLY A 12 -1.09 14.54 5.18
C GLY A 12 -1.26 13.29 4.30
N ASN A 13 -0.14 12.69 3.91
CA ASN A 13 -0.07 11.56 2.98
C ASN A 13 0.73 10.38 3.55
N PHE A 14 0.58 10.14 4.86
CA PHE A 14 1.19 8.99 5.53
C PHE A 14 2.72 8.90 5.31
N ILE A 15 3.41 10.07 5.36
CA ILE A 15 4.86 10.19 5.07
C ILE A 15 5.19 9.63 3.68
N ASP A 16 4.47 10.09 2.67
CA ASP A 16 4.56 9.65 1.28
C ASP A 16 4.41 8.13 1.14
N PHE A 17 3.52 7.52 1.97
CA PHE A 17 3.31 6.07 2.04
C PHE A 17 4.60 5.26 2.29
N GLY A 18 5.61 5.88 2.91
CA GLY A 18 6.97 5.35 3.05
C GLY A 18 7.13 4.21 4.06
N TYR A 19 6.09 3.91 4.86
CA TYR A 19 6.10 2.80 5.82
C TYR A 19 5.57 1.49 5.23
N TRP A 20 5.83 1.24 3.96
CA TRP A 20 5.48 -0.04 3.36
C TRP A 20 6.17 -1.19 4.09
N ASP A 21 5.38 -2.21 4.40
CA ASP A 21 5.82 -3.44 5.02
C ASP A 21 4.96 -4.59 4.51
N ALA A 22 5.56 -5.72 4.16
CA ALA A 22 4.86 -6.84 3.54
C ALA A 22 3.70 -7.39 4.39
N VAL A 23 3.82 -7.38 5.73
CA VAL A 23 2.74 -7.83 6.64
C VAL A 23 1.64 -6.79 6.72
N VAL A 24 2.00 -5.51 6.79
CA VAL A 24 1.02 -4.41 6.82
C VAL A 24 0.28 -4.32 5.50
N ASP A 25 0.96 -4.53 4.37
CA ASP A 25 0.36 -4.55 3.03
C ASP A 25 -0.76 -5.62 2.92
N THR A 26 -0.59 -6.79 3.55
CA THR A 26 -1.65 -7.82 3.58
C THR A 26 -2.93 -7.41 4.33
N ARG A 27 -2.92 -6.28 5.04
CA ARG A 27 -4.04 -5.76 5.84
C ARG A 27 -4.56 -4.42 5.36
N MET A 28 -3.79 -3.75 4.51
CA MET A 28 -4.15 -2.49 3.87
C MET A 28 -4.74 -2.79 2.49
N TYR A 29 -6.00 -2.46 2.26
CA TYR A 29 -6.72 -2.87 1.06
C TYR A 29 -7.13 -1.70 0.18
N MET A 30 -7.24 -0.50 0.74
CA MET A 30 -7.85 0.63 0.05
C MET A 30 -7.11 1.95 0.33
N VAL A 31 -7.28 2.90 -0.58
CA VAL A 31 -6.85 4.29 -0.43
C VAL A 31 -7.89 5.21 -1.07
N GLU A 32 -8.26 6.28 -0.40
CA GLU A 32 -9.16 7.28 -0.96
C GLU A 32 -8.49 8.04 -2.11
N VAL A 33 -9.18 8.11 -3.24
CA VAL A 33 -8.84 8.92 -4.42
C VAL A 33 -9.67 10.18 -4.52
N GLY A 34 -10.73 10.26 -3.71
CA GLY A 34 -11.57 11.43 -3.50
C GLY A 34 -12.23 11.35 -2.13
N ASN A 35 -12.41 12.48 -1.50
CA ASN A 35 -13.01 12.62 -0.17
C ASN A 35 -13.82 13.89 -0.08
N GLY A 36 -14.93 13.85 0.64
CA GLY A 36 -15.73 15.00 0.99
C GLY A 36 -17.15 15.02 0.43
N GLU A 37 -18.03 15.73 1.12
CA GLU A 37 -19.47 15.84 0.83
C GLU A 37 -19.83 16.98 -0.15
N GLY A 38 -18.83 17.74 -0.62
CA GLY A 38 -19.00 18.82 -1.59
C GLY A 38 -19.29 18.30 -3.00
N GLN A 39 -19.76 19.20 -3.85
CA GLN A 39 -19.95 18.88 -5.27
C GLN A 39 -18.60 18.55 -5.92
N ILE A 40 -18.57 17.53 -6.75
CA ILE A 40 -17.39 17.14 -7.53
C ILE A 40 -16.95 18.31 -8.41
N GLY A 41 -15.66 18.54 -8.49
CA GLY A 41 -15.09 19.70 -9.18
C GLY A 41 -15.25 21.05 -8.47
N ALA A 42 -15.84 21.08 -7.25
CA ALA A 42 -16.04 22.29 -6.48
C ALA A 42 -15.52 22.18 -5.04
N GLY A 43 -15.69 23.22 -4.24
CA GLY A 43 -15.21 23.23 -2.86
C GLY A 43 -15.91 22.21 -1.95
N GLY A 44 -15.12 21.55 -1.09
CA GLY A 44 -15.61 20.52 -0.16
C GLY A 44 -15.54 19.09 -0.72
N TYR A 45 -15.02 18.91 -1.92
CA TYR A 45 -14.55 17.66 -2.49
C TYR A 45 -13.05 17.77 -2.76
N TYR A 46 -12.28 16.74 -2.41
CA TYR A 46 -10.82 16.73 -2.41
C TYR A 46 -10.30 15.51 -3.16
N PRO A 47 -10.00 15.63 -4.47
CA PRO A 47 -9.41 14.53 -5.24
C PRO A 47 -7.97 14.26 -4.79
N SER A 48 -7.57 12.99 -4.79
CA SER A 48 -6.26 12.51 -4.36
C SER A 48 -5.69 11.41 -5.26
N TYR A 49 -5.90 11.51 -6.57
CA TYR A 49 -5.41 10.54 -7.56
C TYR A 49 -3.89 10.43 -7.60
N GLU A 50 -3.16 11.54 -7.36
CA GLU A 50 -1.69 11.52 -7.29
C GLU A 50 -1.20 10.70 -6.08
N GLN A 51 -1.92 10.75 -4.97
CA GLN A 51 -1.62 9.99 -3.77
C GLN A 51 -1.87 8.50 -3.98
N TYR A 52 -2.87 8.14 -4.78
CA TYR A 52 -3.10 6.75 -5.19
C TYR A 52 -1.91 6.20 -5.96
N ILE A 53 -1.45 6.91 -6.99
CA ILE A 53 -0.26 6.55 -7.77
C ILE A 53 0.97 6.45 -6.86
N MET A 54 1.15 7.39 -5.95
CA MET A 54 2.25 7.37 -4.99
C MET A 54 2.22 6.12 -4.10
N ALA A 55 1.04 5.73 -3.60
CA ALA A 55 0.90 4.51 -2.81
C ALA A 55 1.27 3.26 -3.63
N LEU A 56 0.79 3.15 -4.86
CA LEU A 56 1.11 2.04 -5.77
C LEU A 56 2.61 1.97 -6.09
N ASP A 57 3.25 3.11 -6.36
CA ASP A 57 4.70 3.19 -6.63
C ASP A 57 5.56 2.84 -5.41
N LYS A 58 5.01 2.97 -4.20
CA LYS A 58 5.66 2.52 -2.95
C LYS A 58 5.47 1.03 -2.68
N GLY A 59 4.73 0.33 -3.54
CA GLY A 59 4.51 -1.12 -3.45
C GLY A 59 3.25 -1.54 -2.69
N TRP A 60 2.38 -0.60 -2.30
CA TRP A 60 1.12 -0.94 -1.67
C TRP A 60 0.14 -1.58 -2.67
N HIS A 61 -0.45 -2.70 -2.27
CA HIS A 61 -1.51 -3.35 -3.02
C HIS A 61 -2.88 -2.84 -2.53
N VAL A 62 -3.24 -1.63 -2.96
CA VAL A 62 -4.48 -0.96 -2.54
C VAL A 62 -5.39 -0.66 -3.73
N ALA A 63 -6.71 -0.79 -3.49
CA ALA A 63 -7.75 -0.38 -4.43
C ALA A 63 -8.19 1.06 -4.13
N PRO A 64 -8.70 1.79 -5.13
CA PRO A 64 -9.19 3.15 -4.93
C PRO A 64 -10.58 3.14 -4.28
N THR A 65 -10.86 4.15 -3.45
CA THR A 65 -12.19 4.47 -2.93
C THR A 65 -12.49 5.95 -3.10
N ASN A 66 -13.77 6.30 -3.21
CA ASN A 66 -14.24 7.68 -3.29
C ASN A 66 -15.36 7.92 -2.28
N ASN A 67 -15.00 8.45 -1.12
CA ASN A 67 -15.88 8.54 0.03
C ASN A 67 -16.39 9.96 0.26
N GLN A 68 -17.67 10.07 0.63
CA GLN A 68 -18.28 11.38 0.89
C GLN A 68 -17.89 11.99 2.23
N ASP A 69 -17.32 11.20 3.16
CA ASP A 69 -16.96 11.64 4.51
C ASP A 69 -18.09 12.46 5.20
N ASN A 70 -19.31 12.00 5.06
CA ASN A 70 -20.53 12.75 5.37
C ASN A 70 -20.82 12.78 6.85
N HIS A 71 -20.81 13.98 7.45
CA HIS A 71 -21.10 14.22 8.86
C HIS A 71 -22.51 14.79 9.13
N LYS A 72 -23.37 14.89 8.10
CA LYS A 72 -24.66 15.61 8.16
C LYS A 72 -25.89 14.77 7.82
N GLY A 73 -25.75 13.44 7.76
CA GLY A 73 -26.87 12.53 7.52
C GLY A 73 -27.34 12.42 6.07
N LYS A 74 -26.53 12.84 5.09
CA LYS A 74 -26.79 12.67 3.65
C LYS A 74 -25.97 11.50 3.07
N TRP A 75 -25.91 10.41 3.78
CA TRP A 75 -25.11 9.25 3.40
C TRP A 75 -25.55 8.69 2.05
N GLY A 76 -24.62 8.59 1.11
CA GLY A 76 -24.83 8.07 -0.24
C GLY A 76 -25.49 9.06 -1.22
N ASN A 77 -25.84 10.28 -0.80
CA ASN A 77 -26.51 11.26 -1.66
C ASN A 77 -26.02 12.72 -1.48
N ALA A 78 -24.85 12.91 -0.88
CA ALA A 78 -24.26 14.24 -0.76
C ALA A 78 -23.68 14.73 -2.11
N ASN A 79 -23.08 13.82 -2.88
CA ASN A 79 -22.63 13.98 -4.26
C ASN A 79 -22.73 12.66 -5.02
N ASP A 80 -22.23 12.61 -6.24
CA ASP A 80 -22.31 11.44 -7.12
C ASP A 80 -21.10 10.48 -7.01
N ALA A 81 -20.13 10.77 -6.12
CA ALA A 81 -19.00 9.87 -5.85
C ALA A 81 -19.44 8.52 -5.28
N ARG A 82 -18.88 7.44 -5.80
CA ARG A 82 -19.22 6.05 -5.42
C ARG A 82 -17.97 5.16 -5.35
N ASP A 83 -18.09 4.18 -4.44
CA ASP A 83 -17.30 2.95 -4.47
C ASP A 83 -18.12 1.85 -5.11
N VAL A 84 -17.61 1.25 -6.16
CA VAL A 84 -18.29 0.12 -6.82
C VAL A 84 -17.52 -1.17 -6.53
N ILE A 85 -18.23 -2.15 -5.99
CA ILE A 85 -17.68 -3.45 -5.62
C ILE A 85 -18.23 -4.51 -6.58
N LEU A 86 -17.35 -5.24 -7.24
CA LEU A 86 -17.70 -6.30 -8.18
C LEU A 86 -17.81 -7.64 -7.43
N THR A 87 -19.01 -8.15 -7.30
CA THR A 87 -19.31 -9.43 -6.63
C THR A 87 -20.52 -10.11 -7.25
N ASP A 88 -20.51 -11.43 -7.32
CA ASP A 88 -21.63 -12.29 -7.65
C ASP A 88 -22.42 -12.77 -6.42
N ASP A 89 -21.89 -12.50 -5.23
CA ASP A 89 -22.51 -12.81 -3.93
C ASP A 89 -22.82 -11.52 -3.15
N PHE A 90 -24.07 -11.07 -3.22
CA PHE A 90 -24.55 -9.88 -2.50
C PHE A 90 -24.88 -10.16 -1.03
N SER A 91 -23.98 -10.90 -0.36
CA SER A 91 -24.00 -11.13 1.08
C SER A 91 -22.88 -10.33 1.76
N GLU A 92 -22.93 -10.20 3.08
CA GLU A 92 -21.85 -9.59 3.87
C GLU A 92 -20.50 -10.30 3.58
N SER A 93 -20.49 -11.63 3.56
CA SER A 93 -19.31 -12.42 3.27
C SER A 93 -18.77 -12.20 1.85
N GLY A 94 -19.66 -12.11 0.87
CA GLY A 94 -19.31 -11.85 -0.53
C GLY A 94 -18.73 -10.46 -0.74
N ILE A 95 -19.33 -9.43 -0.12
CA ILE A 95 -18.79 -8.06 -0.14
C ILE A 95 -17.40 -8.02 0.49
N TYR A 96 -17.19 -8.61 1.68
CA TYR A 96 -15.86 -8.66 2.28
C TYR A 96 -14.85 -9.47 1.49
N ALA A 97 -15.27 -10.51 0.80
CA ALA A 97 -14.40 -11.28 -0.09
C ALA A 97 -13.95 -10.44 -1.30
N ALA A 98 -14.86 -9.70 -1.93
CA ALA A 98 -14.55 -8.79 -3.02
C ALA A 98 -13.63 -7.64 -2.58
N LEU A 99 -13.88 -7.03 -1.43
CA LEU A 99 -13.00 -6.01 -0.85
C LEU A 99 -11.57 -6.54 -0.59
N ARG A 100 -11.44 -7.74 -0.03
CA ARG A 100 -10.12 -8.37 0.17
C ARG A 100 -9.43 -8.73 -1.14
N ALA A 101 -10.20 -9.08 -2.16
CA ALA A 101 -9.70 -9.33 -3.51
C ALA A 101 -9.47 -8.03 -4.30
N ARG A 102 -9.81 -6.86 -3.74
CA ARG A 102 -9.67 -5.54 -4.38
C ARG A 102 -10.45 -5.44 -5.69
N ARG A 103 -11.56 -6.19 -5.82
CA ARG A 103 -12.45 -6.17 -6.98
C ARG A 103 -13.37 -4.97 -6.90
N MET A 104 -12.79 -3.80 -7.18
CA MET A 104 -13.52 -2.55 -7.02
C MET A 104 -12.90 -1.41 -7.85
N TYR A 105 -13.71 -0.40 -8.10
CA TYR A 105 -13.29 0.87 -8.65
C TYR A 105 -13.97 2.03 -7.93
N ALA A 106 -13.35 3.19 -8.02
CA ALA A 106 -13.89 4.47 -7.53
C ALA A 106 -14.32 5.31 -8.71
N THR A 107 -15.44 6.00 -8.59
CA THR A 107 -15.98 6.87 -9.64
C THR A 107 -16.55 8.15 -9.05
N GLU A 108 -16.50 9.23 -9.84
CA GLU A 108 -17.16 10.51 -9.57
C GLU A 108 -18.57 10.53 -10.14
N ASP A 109 -18.92 9.60 -11.03
CA ASP A 109 -20.28 9.38 -11.51
C ASP A 109 -21.01 8.29 -10.70
N LYS A 110 -22.32 8.50 -10.46
CA LYS A 110 -23.14 7.65 -9.58
C LYS A 110 -23.47 6.27 -10.15
N ASN A 111 -23.38 6.05 -11.46
CA ASN A 111 -23.90 4.88 -12.14
C ASN A 111 -23.03 4.38 -13.31
N LEU A 112 -21.82 4.91 -13.50
CA LEU A 112 -20.85 4.39 -14.45
C LEU A 112 -20.53 2.93 -14.13
N GLU A 113 -20.70 2.06 -15.12
CA GLU A 113 -20.34 0.64 -15.07
C GLU A 113 -18.98 0.43 -15.71
N LEU A 114 -18.05 -0.21 -15.00
CA LEU A 114 -16.68 -0.43 -15.47
C LEU A 114 -16.18 -1.81 -15.04
N ASP A 115 -15.71 -2.61 -15.98
CA ASP A 115 -15.03 -3.87 -15.74
C ASP A 115 -13.71 -3.91 -16.53
N TYR A 116 -12.73 -4.61 -15.95
CA TYR A 116 -11.40 -4.67 -16.47
C TYR A 116 -10.70 -5.97 -16.09
N THR A 117 -10.16 -6.65 -17.09
CA THR A 117 -9.38 -7.87 -16.91
C THR A 117 -8.04 -7.83 -17.64
N VAL A 118 -7.07 -8.58 -17.13
CA VAL A 118 -5.77 -8.84 -17.78
C VAL A 118 -5.56 -10.34 -17.84
N ASN A 119 -5.44 -10.89 -19.06
CA ASN A 119 -5.35 -12.34 -19.28
C ASN A 119 -6.47 -13.10 -18.55
N GLY A 120 -7.69 -12.54 -18.51
CA GLY A 120 -8.84 -13.09 -17.81
C GLY A 120 -8.83 -12.94 -16.29
N ASN A 121 -7.81 -12.28 -15.71
CA ASN A 121 -7.78 -11.97 -14.28
C ASN A 121 -8.41 -10.59 -14.04
N MET A 122 -9.39 -10.54 -13.14
CA MET A 122 -10.09 -9.30 -12.80
C MET A 122 -9.17 -8.28 -12.10
N MET A 123 -9.57 -7.00 -12.14
CA MET A 123 -8.98 -5.96 -11.32
C MET A 123 -8.80 -6.43 -9.86
N GLY A 124 -7.75 -5.97 -9.21
CA GLY A 124 -7.36 -6.40 -7.86
C GLY A 124 -6.46 -7.64 -7.81
N SER A 125 -6.27 -8.34 -8.94
CA SER A 125 -5.43 -9.54 -9.01
C SER A 125 -3.93 -9.21 -9.02
N ILE A 126 -3.14 -10.12 -8.44
CA ILE A 126 -1.68 -10.14 -8.58
C ILE A 126 -1.35 -11.35 -9.44
N ILE A 127 -0.70 -11.14 -10.58
CA ILE A 127 -0.38 -12.20 -11.55
C ILE A 127 1.13 -12.33 -11.75
N ASP A 128 1.60 -13.53 -12.02
CA ASP A 128 2.98 -13.75 -12.44
C ASP A 128 3.25 -13.03 -13.77
N VAL A 129 4.51 -12.68 -14.04
CA VAL A 129 4.88 -11.99 -15.29
C VAL A 129 4.63 -12.92 -16.48
N PRO A 130 3.62 -12.63 -17.33
CA PRO A 130 3.36 -13.44 -18.52
C PRO A 130 4.25 -12.97 -19.69
N GLU A 131 4.22 -13.72 -20.80
CA GLU A 131 4.89 -13.27 -22.02
C GLU A 131 4.23 -12.01 -22.63
N LYS A 132 2.88 -11.93 -22.51
CA LYS A 132 2.05 -10.83 -23.01
C LYS A 132 0.89 -10.56 -22.06
N LEU A 133 0.44 -9.33 -22.04
CA LEU A 133 -0.71 -8.84 -21.31
C LEU A 133 -1.84 -8.51 -22.29
N ASN A 134 -2.93 -9.27 -22.24
CA ASN A 134 -4.15 -8.98 -22.98
C ASN A 134 -5.14 -8.25 -22.07
N PHE A 135 -5.39 -7.01 -22.36
CA PHE A 135 -6.31 -6.15 -21.63
C PHE A 135 -7.69 -6.19 -22.30
N GLU A 136 -8.72 -6.42 -21.51
CA GLU A 136 -10.11 -6.32 -21.90
C GLU A 136 -10.81 -5.38 -20.92
N ILE A 137 -11.45 -4.33 -21.45
CA ILE A 137 -12.09 -3.30 -20.66
C ILE A 137 -13.49 -3.10 -21.22
N SER A 138 -14.51 -3.18 -20.38
CA SER A 138 -15.87 -2.82 -20.72
C SER A 138 -16.36 -1.66 -19.86
N PHE A 139 -17.11 -0.78 -20.44
CA PHE A 139 -17.64 0.41 -19.78
C PHE A 139 -19.00 0.78 -20.37
N ASN A 140 -19.87 1.30 -19.52
CA ASN A 140 -21.19 1.77 -19.90
C ASN A 140 -21.63 2.87 -18.92
N ASP A 141 -21.95 4.03 -19.46
CA ASP A 141 -22.68 5.05 -18.72
C ASP A 141 -24.16 4.99 -19.17
N PRO A 142 -25.08 4.65 -18.26
CA PRO A 142 -26.51 4.60 -18.59
C PRO A 142 -27.14 5.98 -18.73
N ASP A 143 -26.48 7.07 -18.33
CA ASP A 143 -27.00 8.43 -18.45
C ASP A 143 -26.88 8.92 -19.90
N ARG A 144 -28.01 9.38 -20.46
CA ARG A 144 -28.04 9.84 -21.86
C ARG A 144 -27.40 11.19 -22.10
N THR A 145 -27.13 11.92 -21.04
CA THR A 145 -26.59 13.27 -21.06
C THR A 145 -25.08 13.30 -20.85
N ASP A 146 -24.50 12.18 -20.47
CA ASP A 146 -23.07 12.01 -20.35
C ASP A 146 -22.54 10.93 -21.31
N SER A 147 -21.24 10.88 -21.47
CA SER A 147 -20.57 9.93 -22.35
C SER A 147 -19.10 9.80 -21.97
N ILE A 148 -18.55 8.62 -22.24
CA ILE A 148 -17.13 8.39 -22.05
C ILE A 148 -16.34 9.21 -23.08
N ALA A 149 -15.48 10.08 -22.62
CA ALA A 149 -14.59 10.89 -23.46
C ALA A 149 -13.24 10.23 -23.71
N LYS A 150 -12.76 9.42 -22.75
CA LYS A 150 -11.44 8.79 -22.83
C LYS A 150 -11.32 7.61 -21.88
N VAL A 151 -10.65 6.55 -22.33
CA VAL A 151 -10.20 5.41 -21.50
C VAL A 151 -8.69 5.29 -21.61
N GLU A 152 -8.01 5.14 -20.50
CA GLU A 152 -6.55 5.07 -20.42
C GLU A 152 -6.09 3.89 -19.57
N LEU A 153 -5.02 3.23 -19.99
CA LEU A 153 -4.23 2.34 -19.12
C LEU A 153 -3.13 3.15 -18.47
N VAL A 154 -3.20 3.24 -17.15
CA VAL A 154 -2.22 3.96 -16.31
C VAL A 154 -1.31 2.96 -15.61
N VAL A 155 -0.03 3.28 -15.53
CA VAL A 155 1.04 2.44 -15.01
C VAL A 155 1.93 3.22 -14.04
N ASN A 156 3.03 2.63 -13.60
CA ASN A 156 3.99 3.21 -12.68
C ASN A 156 4.26 4.70 -12.96
N SER A 157 4.32 5.49 -11.89
CA SER A 157 4.53 6.93 -11.92
C SER A 157 3.44 7.72 -12.67
N GLY A 158 2.23 7.16 -12.76
CA GLY A 158 1.10 7.81 -13.45
C GLY A 158 1.26 7.93 -14.96
N LYS A 159 2.20 7.20 -15.55
CA LYS A 159 2.37 7.18 -17.01
C LYS A 159 1.17 6.50 -17.66
N VAL A 160 0.81 6.97 -18.86
CA VAL A 160 -0.21 6.35 -19.70
C VAL A 160 0.48 5.40 -20.67
N ALA A 161 0.18 4.10 -20.56
CA ALA A 161 0.70 3.08 -21.46
C ALA A 161 -0.10 2.99 -22.74
N TYR A 162 -1.41 3.24 -22.67
CA TYR A 162 -2.30 3.22 -23.83
C TYR A 162 -3.52 4.13 -23.62
N THR A 163 -4.07 4.68 -24.72
CA THR A 163 -5.25 5.57 -24.70
C THR A 163 -6.23 5.18 -25.80
N TRP A 164 -7.51 5.16 -25.46
CA TRP A 164 -8.65 5.12 -26.39
C TRP A 164 -9.43 6.42 -26.22
N ASP A 165 -9.45 7.24 -27.27
CA ASP A 165 -10.15 8.55 -27.31
C ASP A 165 -10.93 8.75 -28.62
N SER A 166 -10.93 7.74 -29.51
CA SER A 166 -11.69 7.81 -30.72
C SER A 166 -13.18 7.46 -30.46
N ALA A 167 -14.10 8.26 -31.01
CA ALA A 167 -15.53 7.96 -30.92
C ALA A 167 -15.88 6.56 -31.47
N ALA A 168 -15.11 6.05 -32.44
CA ALA A 168 -15.30 4.73 -33.02
C ALA A 168 -15.01 3.60 -32.02
N ASP A 169 -14.10 3.80 -31.06
CA ASP A 169 -13.80 2.83 -30.00
C ASP A 169 -14.74 3.00 -28.82
N LEU A 170 -14.96 4.24 -28.36
CA LEU A 170 -15.74 4.52 -27.16
C LEU A 170 -17.22 4.17 -27.31
N THR A 171 -17.80 4.31 -28.49
CA THR A 171 -19.22 3.92 -28.75
C THR A 171 -19.46 2.41 -28.74
N LYS A 172 -18.39 1.58 -28.73
CA LYS A 172 -18.55 0.11 -28.65
C LYS A 172 -18.86 -0.36 -27.21
N GLY A 173 -18.62 0.46 -26.21
CA GLY A 173 -18.75 0.08 -24.81
C GLY A 173 -17.68 -0.92 -24.34
N SER A 174 -16.69 -1.25 -25.19
CA SER A 174 -15.57 -2.11 -24.84
C SER A 174 -14.37 -1.87 -25.73
N VAL A 175 -13.18 -2.00 -25.15
CA VAL A 175 -11.90 -1.86 -25.85
C VAL A 175 -10.91 -2.92 -25.37
N SER A 176 -9.90 -3.22 -26.20
CA SER A 176 -8.87 -4.18 -25.85
C SER A 176 -7.52 -3.82 -26.45
N VAL A 177 -6.44 -4.26 -25.81
CA VAL A 177 -5.08 -4.13 -26.33
C VAL A 177 -4.18 -5.24 -25.79
N GLU A 178 -3.17 -5.64 -26.57
CA GLU A 178 -2.08 -6.53 -26.15
C GLU A 178 -0.81 -5.71 -25.97
N LEU A 179 -0.17 -5.81 -24.81
CA LEU A 179 1.09 -5.11 -24.47
C LEU A 179 2.12 -6.10 -23.91
N ALA A 180 3.39 -5.71 -23.96
CA ALA A 180 4.45 -6.38 -23.21
C ALA A 180 4.37 -6.04 -21.70
N PRO A 181 4.80 -6.95 -20.80
CA PRO A 181 4.79 -6.71 -19.35
C PRO A 181 5.97 -5.83 -18.91
N GLU A 182 5.90 -4.54 -19.18
CA GLU A 182 6.98 -3.57 -18.88
C GLU A 182 6.84 -2.89 -17.51
N TYR A 183 5.67 -2.98 -16.88
CA TYR A 183 5.35 -2.28 -15.64
C TYR A 183 4.86 -3.24 -14.56
N THR A 184 4.93 -2.81 -13.30
CA THR A 184 4.58 -3.64 -12.14
C THR A 184 3.10 -3.58 -11.78
N TYR A 185 2.37 -2.61 -12.29
CA TYR A 185 0.92 -2.53 -12.17
C TYR A 185 0.30 -1.78 -13.36
N TYR A 186 -0.97 -2.09 -13.61
CA TYR A 186 -1.79 -1.45 -14.62
C TYR A 186 -3.19 -1.23 -14.03
N PHE A 187 -3.74 -0.03 -14.19
CA PHE A 187 -5.12 0.25 -13.86
C PHE A 187 -5.79 1.07 -14.96
N VAL A 188 -7.12 1.03 -15.00
CA VAL A 188 -7.91 1.79 -15.96
C VAL A 188 -8.34 3.12 -15.35
N ARG A 189 -8.18 4.19 -16.10
CA ARG A 189 -8.77 5.50 -15.83
C ARG A 189 -9.75 5.83 -16.95
N VAL A 190 -10.99 6.13 -16.57
CA VAL A 190 -12.02 6.66 -17.47
C VAL A 190 -12.19 8.14 -17.18
N THR A 191 -12.34 8.95 -18.24
CA THR A 191 -12.75 10.34 -18.15
C THR A 191 -14.04 10.49 -18.94
N GLU A 192 -15.05 11.09 -18.31
CA GLU A 192 -16.32 11.40 -18.93
C GLU A 192 -16.33 12.80 -19.57
N ALA A 193 -17.34 13.09 -20.37
CA ALA A 193 -17.36 14.33 -21.16
C ALA A 193 -17.55 15.60 -20.31
N ASP A 194 -18.14 15.48 -19.14
CA ASP A 194 -18.27 16.55 -18.15
C ASP A 194 -17.00 16.73 -17.29
N GLY A 195 -16.08 15.78 -17.35
CA GLY A 195 -14.79 15.79 -16.67
C GLY A 195 -14.70 14.87 -15.47
N ASP A 196 -15.77 14.16 -15.10
CA ASP A 196 -15.78 13.20 -14.02
C ASP A 196 -14.84 12.04 -14.30
N LEU A 197 -14.24 11.48 -13.26
CA LEU A 197 -13.21 10.46 -13.34
C LEU A 197 -13.64 9.17 -12.65
N ALA A 198 -13.27 8.04 -13.27
CA ALA A 198 -13.28 6.76 -12.60
C ALA A 198 -11.91 6.07 -12.71
N VAL A 199 -11.49 5.38 -11.65
CA VAL A 199 -10.25 4.62 -11.60
C VAL A 199 -10.48 3.25 -10.98
N THR A 200 -9.90 2.21 -11.60
CA THR A 200 -10.02 0.83 -11.12
C THR A 200 -8.93 0.48 -10.12
N ALA A 201 -9.15 -0.58 -9.35
CA ALA A 201 -8.05 -1.30 -8.74
C ALA A 201 -7.09 -1.80 -9.83
N PRO A 202 -5.78 -1.86 -9.58
CA PRO A 202 -4.83 -2.40 -10.54
C PRO A 202 -4.94 -3.92 -10.71
N VAL A 203 -4.40 -4.41 -11.82
CA VAL A 203 -3.78 -5.73 -11.86
C VAL A 203 -2.28 -5.52 -11.68
N TRP A 204 -1.70 -6.16 -10.67
CA TRP A 204 -0.26 -6.14 -10.44
C TRP A 204 0.39 -7.28 -11.22
N VAL A 205 1.52 -6.97 -11.85
CA VAL A 205 2.29 -7.89 -12.68
C VAL A 205 3.67 -8.06 -12.06
N GLY A 206 3.95 -9.24 -11.59
CA GLY A 206 5.17 -9.59 -10.89
C GLY A 206 4.91 -10.53 -9.73
N GLU A 207 5.93 -11.18 -9.26
CA GLU A 207 5.81 -12.02 -8.06
C GLU A 207 5.40 -11.11 -6.89
N SER A 208 4.28 -11.40 -6.23
CA SER A 208 4.08 -10.94 -4.87
C SER A 208 5.29 -11.42 -4.08
N LEU A 209 5.94 -10.54 -3.31
CA LEU A 209 7.05 -10.96 -2.46
C LEU A 209 6.58 -12.10 -1.57
N LYS A 210 6.97 -13.32 -1.93
CA LYS A 210 6.57 -14.53 -1.21
C LYS A 210 7.54 -14.86 -0.08
N LEU A 211 8.70 -14.20 -0.07
CA LEU A 211 9.68 -14.27 1.00
C LEU A 211 10.43 -12.93 1.13
N GLY A 212 10.99 -12.64 2.30
CA GLY A 212 11.71 -11.41 2.55
C GLY A 212 11.79 -11.00 4.01
N ILE A 213 12.04 -9.72 4.26
CA ILE A 213 12.05 -9.10 5.58
C ILE A 213 10.73 -8.36 5.77
N SER A 214 9.88 -8.82 6.70
CA SER A 214 8.61 -8.15 7.03
C SER A 214 8.82 -6.98 7.98
N LYS A 215 9.69 -7.13 8.99
CA LYS A 215 9.86 -6.16 10.08
C LYS A 215 11.32 -6.09 10.51
N ALA A 216 11.74 -4.91 10.95
CA ALA A 216 12.95 -4.70 11.72
C ALA A 216 12.67 -3.66 12.81
N GLU A 217 13.00 -3.98 14.05
CA GLU A 217 12.74 -3.10 15.18
C GLU A 217 13.83 -3.15 16.22
N CYS A 218 13.97 -2.07 16.96
CA CYS A 218 14.82 -2.01 18.17
C CYS A 218 14.01 -2.48 19.38
N GLY A 219 14.58 -3.32 20.21
CA GLY A 219 13.96 -3.83 21.43
C GLY A 219 13.72 -2.78 22.53
N THR A 220 14.21 -1.56 22.33
CA THR A 220 13.96 -0.42 23.22
C THR A 220 13.55 0.82 22.42
N SER A 221 12.59 1.58 22.95
CA SER A 221 12.16 2.87 22.38
C SER A 221 13.13 4.02 22.69
N THR A 222 14.04 3.83 23.67
CA THR A 222 14.98 4.84 24.13
C THR A 222 16.40 4.26 24.21
N PRO A 223 17.01 3.95 23.03
CA PRO A 223 18.39 3.47 23.02
C PRO A 223 19.35 4.55 23.55
N VAL A 224 20.33 4.13 24.31
CA VAL A 224 21.35 5.04 24.88
C VAL A 224 22.76 4.58 24.52
N THR A 225 23.72 5.49 24.59
CA THR A 225 25.14 5.16 24.39
C THR A 225 25.64 4.18 25.43
N ASP A 226 26.56 3.29 25.02
CA ASP A 226 27.28 2.32 25.85
C ASP A 226 26.38 1.24 26.50
N GLU A 227 25.11 1.15 26.12
CA GLU A 227 24.23 0.06 26.51
C GLU A 227 23.93 -0.85 25.30
N GLU A 228 23.94 -2.18 25.54
CA GLU A 228 23.61 -3.15 24.51
C GLU A 228 22.10 -3.11 24.20
N LEU A 229 21.76 -2.95 22.93
CA LEU A 229 20.41 -3.07 22.42
C LEU A 229 20.28 -4.28 21.50
N THR A 230 19.07 -4.77 21.32
CA THR A 230 18.75 -5.84 20.37
C THR A 230 17.97 -5.28 19.19
N ILE A 231 18.42 -5.57 17.99
CA ILE A 231 17.66 -5.35 16.75
C ILE A 231 17.06 -6.70 16.34
N THR A 232 15.74 -6.78 16.33
CA THR A 232 15.01 -7.97 15.86
C THR A 232 14.61 -7.77 14.43
N THR A 233 15.01 -8.71 13.55
CA THR A 233 14.64 -8.74 12.14
C THR A 233 13.71 -9.92 11.91
N THR A 234 12.47 -9.67 11.49
CA THR A 234 11.48 -10.71 11.20
C THR A 234 11.48 -11.01 9.71
N PHE A 235 11.81 -12.25 9.37
CA PHE A 235 11.72 -12.78 8.01
C PHE A 235 10.37 -13.47 7.82
N PHE A 236 9.89 -13.51 6.59
CA PHE A 236 8.68 -14.25 6.23
C PHE A 236 8.92 -15.11 4.99
N ASN A 237 8.20 -16.23 4.92
CA ASN A 237 8.11 -17.11 3.77
C ASN A 237 6.65 -17.56 3.65
N SER A 238 5.92 -17.09 2.66
CA SER A 238 4.54 -17.50 2.37
C SER A 238 4.44 -18.64 1.35
N GLU A 239 5.59 -19.09 0.83
CA GLU A 239 5.65 -20.26 -0.05
C GLU A 239 5.42 -21.57 0.70
N ALA A 240 4.96 -22.59 -0.03
CA ALA A 240 4.80 -23.96 0.48
C ALA A 240 6.12 -24.73 0.61
N LYS A 241 7.26 -24.10 0.29
CA LYS A 241 8.60 -24.66 0.35
C LYS A 241 9.47 -23.88 1.32
N PRO A 242 10.42 -24.52 2.01
CA PRO A 242 11.37 -23.81 2.85
C PRO A 242 12.34 -22.97 2.03
N ALA A 243 12.90 -21.94 2.65
CA ALA A 243 13.99 -21.14 2.15
C ALA A 243 15.15 -21.14 3.16
N THR A 244 16.31 -20.63 2.78
CA THR A 244 17.49 -20.52 3.65
C THR A 244 17.98 -19.08 3.66
N ILE A 245 18.00 -18.44 4.82
CA ILE A 245 18.68 -17.18 5.03
C ILE A 245 20.19 -17.47 5.05
N LYS A 246 20.90 -17.07 3.99
CA LYS A 246 22.33 -17.36 3.79
C LYS A 246 23.22 -16.41 4.57
N SER A 247 22.81 -15.17 4.66
CA SER A 247 23.55 -14.13 5.39
C SER A 247 22.64 -12.95 5.71
N ILE A 248 22.98 -12.26 6.81
CA ILE A 248 22.40 -10.96 7.16
C ILE A 248 23.54 -10.02 7.50
N THR A 249 23.54 -8.83 6.89
CA THR A 249 24.51 -7.77 7.16
C THR A 249 23.81 -6.58 7.75
N TYR A 250 24.35 -6.06 8.85
CA TYR A 250 23.89 -4.83 9.51
C TYR A 250 24.94 -3.74 9.25
N ALA A 251 24.51 -2.58 8.75
CA ALA A 251 25.42 -1.47 8.41
C ALA A 251 24.84 -0.11 8.82
N ILE A 252 25.71 0.81 9.21
CA ILE A 252 25.38 2.22 9.50
C ILE A 252 26.25 3.11 8.63
N GLY A 253 25.61 3.97 7.81
CA GLY A 253 26.34 4.89 6.92
C GLY A 253 27.27 4.17 5.90
N GLY A 254 26.94 2.91 5.56
CA GLY A 254 27.75 2.06 4.67
C GLY A 254 28.81 1.22 5.38
N GLU A 255 29.09 1.47 6.67
CA GLU A 255 30.03 0.65 7.46
C GLU A 255 29.29 -0.55 8.08
N THR A 256 29.79 -1.77 7.90
CA THR A 256 29.26 -2.99 8.49
C THR A 256 29.53 -2.99 10.00
N ILE A 257 28.44 -3.13 10.78
CA ILE A 257 28.52 -3.22 12.26
C ILE A 257 28.35 -4.67 12.75
N GLY A 258 27.92 -5.56 11.88
CA GLY A 258 27.84 -7.00 12.16
C GLY A 258 27.25 -7.81 11.01
N THR A 259 27.49 -9.12 11.09
CA THR A 259 26.98 -10.10 10.12
C THR A 259 26.54 -11.38 10.80
N VAL A 260 25.50 -12.01 10.28
CA VAL A 260 25.08 -13.39 10.58
C VAL A 260 25.35 -14.20 9.33
N THR A 261 26.21 -15.19 9.39
CA THR A 261 26.63 -16.03 8.25
C THR A 261 26.25 -17.49 8.41
N ASP A 262 25.86 -17.90 9.60
CA ASP A 262 25.34 -19.25 9.82
C ASP A 262 23.97 -19.36 9.15
N PRO A 263 23.77 -20.32 8.21
CA PRO A 263 22.52 -20.46 7.50
C PRO A 263 21.34 -20.75 8.44
N ILE A 264 20.25 -20.00 8.26
CA ILE A 264 19.04 -20.14 9.05
C ILE A 264 17.91 -20.68 8.15
N THR A 265 17.26 -21.75 8.55
CA THR A 265 16.11 -22.28 7.83
C THR A 265 14.88 -21.41 8.06
N LEU A 266 14.31 -20.88 6.99
CA LEU A 266 13.02 -20.19 6.97
C LEU A 266 11.97 -21.19 6.46
N ALA A 267 11.21 -21.77 7.37
CA ALA A 267 10.26 -22.83 7.05
C ALA A 267 9.17 -22.33 6.06
N ALA A 268 8.51 -23.29 5.40
CA ALA A 268 7.36 -23.00 4.54
C ALA A 268 6.22 -22.35 5.35
N SER A 269 5.56 -21.37 4.77
CA SER A 269 4.39 -20.67 5.35
C SER A 269 4.63 -20.18 6.78
N SER A 270 5.81 -19.60 7.06
CA SER A 270 6.24 -19.22 8.40
C SER A 270 6.92 -17.87 8.46
N THR A 271 7.14 -17.40 9.68
CA THR A 271 8.03 -16.28 10.01
C THR A 271 9.18 -16.75 10.90
N GLN A 272 10.31 -16.05 10.84
CA GLN A 272 11.49 -16.32 11.65
C GLN A 272 12.10 -15.01 12.13
N ASP A 273 12.24 -14.86 13.43
CA ASP A 273 12.96 -13.74 14.03
C ASP A 273 14.45 -14.06 14.17
N VAL A 274 15.27 -13.05 13.84
CA VAL A 274 16.71 -13.08 14.03
C VAL A 274 17.13 -11.87 14.83
N GLU A 275 17.79 -12.08 15.94
CA GLU A 275 18.26 -11.04 16.83
C GLU A 275 19.71 -10.68 16.55
N PHE A 276 20.01 -9.39 16.51
CA PHE A 276 21.35 -8.83 16.44
C PHE A 276 21.57 -7.86 17.59
N LYS A 277 22.66 -8.07 18.33
CA LYS A 277 23.05 -7.23 19.46
C LYS A 277 24.04 -6.15 19.02
N TYR A 278 23.76 -4.92 19.41
CA TYR A 278 24.57 -3.76 19.08
C TYR A 278 24.71 -2.80 20.25
N THR A 279 25.90 -2.27 20.45
CA THR A 279 26.17 -1.23 21.46
C THR A 279 26.55 0.07 20.78
N PRO A 280 25.64 1.07 20.71
CA PRO A 280 25.95 2.36 20.09
C PRO A 280 26.92 3.16 20.96
N THR A 281 27.94 3.75 20.33
CA THR A 281 28.95 4.57 21.04
C THR A 281 28.77 6.07 20.83
N LYS A 282 27.77 6.49 20.02
CA LYS A 282 27.52 7.91 19.71
C LYS A 282 26.03 8.23 19.81
N ALA A 283 25.73 9.28 20.55
CA ALA A 283 24.39 9.84 20.68
C ALA A 283 24.04 10.60 19.39
N ARG A 284 23.15 10.05 18.59
CA ARG A 284 22.62 10.64 17.35
C ARG A 284 21.48 9.80 16.78
N ILE A 285 20.71 10.37 15.91
CA ILE A 285 19.83 9.60 15.03
C ILE A 285 20.71 8.86 14.01
N MET A 286 20.50 7.55 13.89
CA MET A 286 21.21 6.71 12.93
C MET A 286 20.27 5.68 12.32
N THR A 287 20.48 5.34 11.04
CA THR A 287 19.78 4.29 10.35
C THR A 287 20.67 3.07 10.23
N VAL A 288 20.20 1.94 10.76
CA VAL A 288 20.81 0.64 10.55
C VAL A 288 20.15 0.02 9.33
N ARG A 289 20.91 -0.17 8.27
CA ARG A 289 20.49 -0.91 7.09
C ARG A 289 20.77 -2.38 7.27
N ILE A 290 19.75 -3.18 7.11
CA ILE A 290 19.79 -4.64 7.18
C ILE A 290 19.71 -5.15 5.75
N THR A 291 20.69 -5.95 5.33
CA THR A 291 20.71 -6.60 4.01
C THR A 291 20.80 -8.09 4.22
N ALA A 292 19.82 -8.84 3.70
CA ALA A 292 19.79 -10.29 3.81
C ALA A 292 19.79 -10.96 2.43
N VAL A 293 20.53 -12.06 2.32
CA VAL A 293 20.50 -12.97 1.16
C VAL A 293 19.72 -14.22 1.56
N ILE A 294 18.64 -14.50 0.84
CA ILE A 294 17.79 -15.67 1.05
C ILE A 294 17.84 -16.52 -0.22
N GLU A 295 18.10 -17.82 -0.04
CA GLU A 295 18.11 -18.80 -1.13
C GLU A 295 16.87 -19.68 -1.07
N GLN A 296 16.22 -19.86 -2.22
CA GLN A 296 15.12 -20.81 -2.38
C GLN A 296 15.19 -21.43 -3.78
N ASP A 297 15.09 -22.75 -3.87
CA ASP A 297 15.17 -23.51 -5.12
C ASP A 297 16.44 -23.23 -5.95
N GLY A 298 17.59 -22.95 -5.29
CA GLY A 298 18.87 -22.66 -5.95
C GLY A 298 18.99 -21.23 -6.49
N LYS A 299 18.02 -20.35 -6.24
CA LYS A 299 18.03 -18.95 -6.61
C LYS A 299 18.22 -18.09 -5.37
N GLU A 300 19.11 -17.11 -5.44
CA GLU A 300 19.35 -16.15 -4.37
C GLU A 300 18.58 -14.83 -4.61
N TYR A 301 18.00 -14.32 -3.53
CA TYR A 301 17.28 -13.06 -3.47
C TYR A 301 17.91 -12.18 -2.40
N THR A 302 18.07 -10.88 -2.68
CA THR A 302 18.58 -9.91 -1.73
C THR A 302 17.47 -8.97 -1.30
N PHE A 303 17.29 -8.87 0.03
CA PHE A 303 16.30 -7.99 0.65
C PHE A 303 16.98 -6.97 1.54
N THR A 304 16.41 -5.78 1.63
CA THR A 304 16.89 -4.72 2.52
C THR A 304 15.75 -4.18 3.37
N LYS A 305 16.07 -3.84 4.64
CA LYS A 305 15.17 -3.15 5.56
C LYS A 305 15.98 -2.18 6.40
N ASP A 306 15.44 -1.01 6.66
CA ASP A 306 16.08 0.00 7.50
C ASP A 306 15.35 0.08 8.85
N VAL A 307 16.12 0.27 9.94
CA VAL A 307 15.62 0.62 11.27
C VAL A 307 16.32 1.89 11.76
N THR A 308 15.54 2.88 12.19
CA THR A 308 16.08 4.14 12.72
C THR A 308 16.19 4.06 14.24
N LEU A 309 17.34 4.41 14.75
CA LEU A 309 17.65 4.50 16.18
C LEU A 309 17.89 5.97 16.55
N ASP A 310 17.13 6.50 17.52
CA ASP A 310 17.40 7.80 18.14
C ASP A 310 18.17 7.54 19.43
N VAL A 311 19.50 7.50 19.32
CA VAL A 311 20.39 7.14 20.44
C VAL A 311 20.67 8.37 21.29
N LEU A 312 20.30 8.30 22.57
CA LEU A 312 20.49 9.34 23.54
C LEU A 312 21.86 9.20 24.25
N ASP A 313 22.36 10.31 24.78
CA ASP A 313 23.58 10.33 25.60
C ASP A 313 23.25 9.86 27.01
N ALA A 314 23.73 8.68 27.42
CA ALA A 314 23.46 8.10 28.74
C ALA A 314 23.86 9.05 29.89
N SER A 315 24.91 9.85 29.72
CA SER A 315 25.39 10.80 30.73
C SER A 315 24.48 12.02 30.94
N LYS A 316 23.52 12.25 30.00
CA LYS A 316 22.58 13.38 30.02
C LYS A 316 21.15 13.00 30.34
N LEU A 317 20.88 11.70 30.59
CA LEU A 317 19.54 11.25 30.93
C LEU A 317 19.16 11.73 32.35
N VAL A 318 17.97 12.33 32.43
CA VAL A 318 17.35 12.69 33.71
C VAL A 318 16.12 11.83 33.89
N TYR A 319 16.11 10.99 34.91
CA TYR A 319 14.95 10.15 35.22
C TYR A 319 14.02 10.94 36.17
N ILE A 320 12.81 11.20 35.71
CA ILE A 320 11.75 11.80 36.51
C ILE A 320 10.80 10.67 36.93
N GLY A 321 10.86 10.32 38.21
CA GLY A 321 9.90 9.40 38.82
C GLY A 321 8.58 10.12 39.11
N ILE A 322 7.48 9.65 38.57
CA ILE A 322 6.13 10.11 38.94
C ILE A 322 5.55 9.08 39.90
N ASP A 323 5.28 9.50 41.13
CA ASP A 323 4.57 8.66 42.11
C ASP A 323 3.08 8.58 41.71
N ALA A 324 2.69 7.44 41.16
CA ALA A 324 1.31 7.20 40.74
C ALA A 324 0.31 7.16 41.92
N SER A 325 0.79 7.05 43.19
CA SER A 325 -0.09 7.05 44.34
C SER A 325 -0.81 8.38 44.55
N HIS A 326 -0.27 9.48 44.02
CA HIS A 326 -0.84 10.84 44.10
C HIS A 326 -1.59 11.26 42.82
N TYR A 327 -1.76 10.35 41.84
CA TYR A 327 -2.38 10.67 40.55
C TYR A 327 -3.79 11.25 40.69
N ASN A 328 -4.59 10.73 41.63
CA ASN A 328 -5.95 11.19 41.83
C ASN A 328 -6.00 12.62 42.44
N GLU A 329 -4.99 13.06 43.16
CA GLU A 329 -4.92 14.42 43.72
C GLU A 329 -4.67 15.44 42.62
N TYR A 330 -3.81 15.10 41.63
CA TYR A 330 -3.56 15.93 40.45
C TYR A 330 -4.79 16.08 39.58
N VAL A 331 -5.51 14.97 39.29
CA VAL A 331 -6.74 14.99 38.49
C VAL A 331 -7.87 15.72 39.19
N ALA A 332 -7.92 15.70 40.51
CA ALA A 332 -8.95 16.41 41.32
C ALA A 332 -8.73 17.92 41.41
N GLY A 333 -7.60 18.44 40.92
CA GLY A 333 -7.32 19.88 40.97
C GLY A 333 -7.12 20.45 42.39
N ASN A 334 -6.63 19.65 43.31
CA ASN A 334 -6.38 20.04 44.70
C ASN A 334 -5.03 20.77 44.91
N TYR A 335 -4.66 21.68 43.98
CA TYR A 335 -3.48 22.52 44.02
C TYR A 335 -3.84 23.98 43.80
#